data_a7eebdbcc81f29b59102c356b61e8e7b
#
_entry.id   a7eebdbcc81f29b59102c356b61e8e7b
#
_cell.length_a   1.000
_cell.length_b   1.000
_cell.length_c   1.000
_cell.angle_alpha   90.00
_cell.angle_beta   90.00
_cell.angle_gamma   90.00
#
_symmetry.space_group_name_H-M   'P 1'
#
loop_
_entity.id
_entity.type
_entity.pdbx_description
1 polymer ?
#
loop_
_entity_poly.entity_id
_entity_poly.type
_entity_poly.pdbx_seq_one_letter_code
_entity_poly.pdbx_strand_id
1 'polypeptide(L)'
;EKLGLPKKSSPNLNKWKSFLDRLKNPKSEVNIALIGKYVELKDSYKSISEAFIHAGVSNETKVNLKWIHSDELSKSSIDKELSNLDGILVAPGFGSRGITGKILAVEYARKNNIPFLGICLGMQCAVIEFARNVLGMDDAHSTEIAEKTNSPVISIMEEQKKVSDYGGTMRLGAYKCQLKPNSKISEAYNTDKISERHRHRYE
;
A
#
# COMPACT_ATOMS: atom_id res chain seq x y z
N GLU A 1 35.66 -19.22 4.41
CA GLU A 1 36.84 -19.67 3.62
C GLU A 1 37.43 -18.51 2.80
N LYS A 2 36.65 -17.80 1.97
CA LYS A 2 37.16 -16.68 1.13
C LYS A 2 37.68 -15.47 1.91
N LEU A 3 37.26 -15.29 3.17
CA LEU A 3 37.69 -14.21 4.05
C LEU A 3 38.73 -14.66 5.10
N GLY A 4 39.22 -15.91 5.03
CA GLY A 4 40.20 -16.46 5.99
C GLY A 4 39.65 -16.61 7.41
N LEU A 5 38.34 -16.46 7.64
CA LEU A 5 37.74 -16.59 8.95
C LEU A 5 37.57 -18.06 9.35
N PRO A 6 37.82 -18.41 10.62
CA PRO A 6 37.63 -19.78 11.07
C PRO A 6 36.18 -20.20 10.98
N LYS A 7 35.92 -21.39 10.40
CA LYS A 7 34.57 -21.95 10.27
C LYS A 7 34.10 -22.44 11.63
N LYS A 8 33.35 -21.63 12.37
CA LYS A 8 32.86 -21.96 13.71
C LYS A 8 31.70 -22.97 13.73
N SER A 9 30.85 -22.99 12.69
CA SER A 9 29.71 -23.91 12.56
C SER A 9 29.17 -23.91 11.14
N SER A 10 28.45 -24.96 10.75
CA SER A 10 27.66 -24.94 9.52
C SER A 10 26.38 -24.09 9.75
N PRO A 11 25.99 -23.21 8.83
CA PRO A 11 24.77 -22.42 8.99
C PRO A 11 23.53 -23.33 8.98
N ASN A 12 22.59 -23.06 9.88
CA ASN A 12 21.29 -23.70 9.86
C ASN A 12 20.40 -23.07 8.79
N LEU A 13 20.18 -23.72 7.67
CA LEU A 13 19.39 -23.26 6.54
C LEU A 13 17.96 -23.81 6.51
N ASN A 14 17.48 -24.47 7.57
CA ASN A 14 16.17 -25.14 7.56
C ASN A 14 15.02 -24.16 7.28
N LYS A 15 15.01 -22.99 7.93
CA LYS A 15 13.99 -21.95 7.67
C LYS A 15 14.03 -21.46 6.21
N TRP A 16 15.22 -21.26 5.65
CA TRP A 16 15.40 -20.85 4.28
C TRP A 16 14.96 -21.92 3.27
N LYS A 17 15.29 -23.18 3.53
CA LYS A 17 14.83 -24.31 2.71
C LYS A 17 13.30 -24.42 2.73
N SER A 18 12.67 -24.30 3.90
CA SER A 18 11.21 -24.30 4.03
C SER A 18 10.56 -23.13 3.30
N PHE A 19 11.15 -21.93 3.36
CA PHE A 19 10.69 -20.77 2.59
C PHE A 19 10.74 -21.05 1.08
N LEU A 20 11.86 -21.55 0.58
CA LEU A 20 12.02 -21.87 -0.84
C LEU A 20 11.10 -22.99 -1.31
N ASP A 21 10.83 -23.98 -0.48
CA ASP A 21 9.89 -25.06 -0.79
C ASP A 21 8.47 -24.53 -0.97
N ARG A 22 7.97 -23.72 -0.03
CA ARG A 22 6.65 -23.07 -0.13
C ARG A 22 6.55 -22.12 -1.32
N LEU A 23 7.62 -21.38 -1.62
CA LEU A 23 7.69 -20.50 -2.77
C LEU A 23 7.53 -21.26 -4.10
N LYS A 24 8.16 -22.44 -4.20
CA LYS A 24 8.13 -23.28 -5.41
C LYS A 24 6.85 -24.11 -5.55
N ASN A 25 6.24 -24.46 -4.43
CA ASN A 25 5.11 -25.37 -4.34
C ASN A 25 3.91 -24.70 -3.63
N PRO A 26 3.35 -23.59 -4.17
CA PRO A 26 2.17 -22.94 -3.60
C PRO A 26 0.96 -23.89 -3.73
N LYS A 27 0.05 -23.81 -2.76
CA LYS A 27 -1.19 -24.62 -2.73
C LYS A 27 -2.38 -23.92 -3.43
N SER A 28 -2.27 -22.62 -3.63
CA SER A 28 -3.31 -21.78 -4.25
C SER A 28 -2.70 -20.60 -5.00
N GLU A 29 -3.52 -19.89 -5.75
CA GLU A 29 -3.13 -18.66 -6.44
C GLU A 29 -4.17 -17.57 -6.20
N VAL A 30 -3.71 -16.30 -6.17
CA VAL A 30 -4.56 -15.11 -6.11
C VAL A 30 -4.08 -14.06 -7.09
N ASN A 31 -5.02 -13.30 -7.63
CA ASN A 31 -4.78 -12.22 -8.58
C ASN A 31 -4.99 -10.87 -7.88
N ILE A 32 -3.94 -10.09 -7.73
CA ILE A 32 -3.97 -8.80 -7.03
C ILE A 32 -3.66 -7.68 -8.03
N ALA A 33 -4.53 -6.66 -8.12
CA ALA A 33 -4.17 -5.43 -8.82
C ALA A 33 -3.21 -4.60 -7.98
N LEU A 34 -2.09 -4.19 -8.58
CA LEU A 34 -1.22 -3.13 -8.07
C LEU A 34 -1.43 -1.88 -8.92
N ILE A 35 -2.11 -0.89 -8.35
CA ILE A 35 -2.50 0.34 -9.04
C ILE A 35 -1.54 1.46 -8.67
N GLY A 36 -0.80 1.96 -9.64
CA GLY A 36 0.24 2.96 -9.43
C GLY A 36 0.46 3.90 -10.60
N LYS A 37 1.40 4.84 -10.42
CA LYS A 37 1.79 5.82 -11.46
C LYS A 37 2.98 5.37 -12.31
N TYR A 38 3.79 4.45 -11.80
CA TYR A 38 5.10 4.08 -12.36
C TYR A 38 5.17 2.57 -12.58
N VAL A 39 4.08 1.99 -13.11
CA VAL A 39 3.95 0.54 -13.29
C VAL A 39 4.88 -0.02 -14.38
N GLU A 40 5.31 0.82 -15.32
CA GLU A 40 6.30 0.49 -16.33
C GLU A 40 7.70 0.28 -15.71
N LEU A 41 7.99 1.00 -14.64
CA LEU A 41 9.23 0.89 -13.87
C LEU A 41 8.98 0.02 -12.63
N LYS A 42 8.96 -1.29 -12.81
CA LYS A 42 8.64 -2.26 -11.74
C LYS A 42 9.50 -2.08 -10.49
N ASP A 43 10.72 -1.60 -10.62
CA ASP A 43 11.61 -1.30 -9.49
C ASP A 43 11.08 -0.20 -8.56
N SER A 44 10.20 0.69 -9.05
CA SER A 44 9.53 1.70 -8.23
C SER A 44 8.69 1.09 -7.12
N TYR A 45 8.21 -0.14 -7.32
CA TYR A 45 7.38 -0.88 -6.37
C TYR A 45 8.03 -2.18 -5.91
N LYS A 46 9.37 -2.29 -6.03
CA LYS A 46 10.12 -3.50 -5.68
C LYS A 46 9.82 -3.99 -4.27
N SER A 47 9.81 -3.11 -3.28
CA SER A 47 9.49 -3.48 -1.89
C SER A 47 8.10 -4.07 -1.73
N ILE A 48 7.12 -3.56 -2.49
CA ILE A 48 5.73 -4.06 -2.47
C ILE A 48 5.68 -5.45 -3.11
N SER A 49 6.32 -5.63 -4.26
CA SER A 49 6.34 -6.95 -4.93
C SER A 49 7.05 -8.01 -4.09
N GLU A 50 8.16 -7.67 -3.43
CA GLU A 50 8.84 -8.56 -2.49
C GLU A 50 7.97 -8.88 -1.26
N ALA A 51 7.24 -7.89 -0.72
CA ALA A 51 6.31 -8.10 0.37
C ALA A 51 5.20 -9.10 -0.01
N PHE A 52 4.68 -9.04 -1.25
CA PHE A 52 3.73 -10.02 -1.76
C PHE A 52 4.32 -11.42 -1.89
N ILE A 53 5.60 -11.54 -2.28
CA ILE A 53 6.29 -12.85 -2.28
C ILE A 53 6.34 -13.42 -0.87
N HIS A 54 6.76 -12.63 0.11
CA HIS A 54 6.84 -13.05 1.50
C HIS A 54 5.46 -13.42 2.08
N ALA A 55 4.44 -12.61 1.82
CA ALA A 55 3.07 -12.89 2.23
C ALA A 55 2.53 -14.17 1.57
N GLY A 56 2.78 -14.33 0.27
CA GLY A 56 2.39 -15.53 -0.48
C GLY A 56 3.02 -16.79 0.10
N VAL A 57 4.32 -16.77 0.37
CA VAL A 57 5.02 -17.90 1.02
C VAL A 57 4.45 -18.23 2.38
N SER A 58 4.14 -17.21 3.19
CA SER A 58 3.55 -17.41 4.52
C SER A 58 2.17 -18.07 4.46
N ASN A 59 1.40 -17.77 3.41
CA ASN A 59 0.06 -18.30 3.16
C ASN A 59 0.03 -19.46 2.16
N GLU A 60 1.19 -19.99 1.75
CA GLU A 60 1.32 -21.08 0.75
C GLU A 60 0.57 -20.77 -0.55
N THR A 61 0.52 -19.49 -0.93
CA THR A 61 -0.26 -18.95 -2.04
C THR A 61 0.64 -18.19 -3.01
N LYS A 62 0.52 -18.47 -4.30
CA LYS A 62 1.17 -17.67 -5.34
C LYS A 62 0.38 -16.39 -5.58
N VAL A 63 1.05 -15.25 -5.52
CA VAL A 63 0.44 -13.96 -5.84
C VAL A 63 0.80 -13.55 -7.26
N ASN A 64 -0.21 -13.44 -8.10
CA ASN A 64 -0.08 -12.90 -9.46
C ASN A 64 -0.42 -11.40 -9.43
N LEU A 65 0.55 -10.54 -9.74
CA LEU A 65 0.33 -9.09 -9.75
C LEU A 65 -0.09 -8.61 -11.14
N LYS A 66 -1.30 -8.05 -11.24
CA LYS A 66 -1.75 -7.25 -12.38
C LYS A 66 -1.35 -5.80 -12.15
N TRP A 67 -0.42 -5.31 -12.92
CA TRP A 67 0.07 -3.92 -12.87
C TRP A 67 -0.86 -3.03 -13.67
N ILE A 68 -1.43 -2.00 -13.04
CA ILE A 68 -2.40 -1.11 -13.67
C ILE A 68 -1.96 0.34 -13.48
N HIS A 69 -1.86 1.07 -14.59
CA HIS A 69 -1.57 2.49 -14.58
C HIS A 69 -2.79 3.27 -14.09
N SER A 70 -2.63 4.06 -13.03
CA SER A 70 -3.76 4.76 -12.41
C SER A 70 -4.43 5.80 -13.33
N ASP A 71 -3.70 6.35 -14.31
CA ASP A 71 -4.25 7.31 -15.28
C ASP A 71 -5.16 6.63 -16.34
N GLU A 72 -5.03 5.31 -16.52
CA GLU A 72 -5.83 4.55 -17.50
C GLU A 72 -7.20 4.11 -16.94
N LEU A 73 -7.37 4.22 -15.61
CA LEU A 73 -8.62 3.89 -14.96
C LEU A 73 -9.64 5.02 -15.12
N SER A 74 -10.77 4.68 -15.73
CA SER A 74 -11.92 5.55 -15.93
C SER A 74 -13.21 4.81 -15.57
N LYS A 75 -14.32 5.54 -15.45
CA LYS A 75 -15.66 4.92 -15.20
C LYS A 75 -16.06 3.90 -16.26
N SER A 76 -15.56 4.05 -17.48
CA SER A 76 -15.86 3.12 -18.60
C SER A 76 -14.93 1.91 -18.66
N SER A 77 -13.72 1.99 -18.09
CA SER A 77 -12.74 0.90 -18.14
C SER A 77 -12.65 0.10 -16.84
N ILE A 78 -13.13 0.65 -15.72
CA ILE A 78 -12.90 0.12 -14.38
C ILE A 78 -13.38 -1.33 -14.22
N ASP A 79 -14.58 -1.65 -14.69
CA ASP A 79 -15.15 -3.00 -14.58
C ASP A 79 -14.31 -4.02 -15.37
N LYS A 80 -13.86 -3.66 -16.56
CA LYS A 80 -13.00 -4.51 -17.38
C LYS A 80 -11.63 -4.72 -16.73
N GLU A 81 -11.06 -3.66 -16.18
CA GLU A 81 -9.69 -3.70 -15.63
C GLU A 81 -9.63 -4.40 -14.27
N LEU A 82 -10.67 -4.27 -13.44
CA LEU A 82 -10.66 -4.77 -12.07
C LEU A 82 -11.56 -6.00 -11.85
N SER A 83 -12.19 -6.54 -12.90
CA SER A 83 -12.94 -7.80 -12.79
C SER A 83 -12.01 -8.99 -12.49
N ASN A 84 -12.56 -9.97 -11.77
CA ASN A 84 -11.90 -11.25 -11.45
C ASN A 84 -10.56 -11.07 -10.65
N LEU A 85 -10.51 -10.09 -9.77
CA LEU A 85 -9.39 -9.87 -8.86
C LEU A 85 -9.78 -10.29 -7.45
N ASP A 86 -8.83 -10.91 -6.76
CA ASP A 86 -8.96 -11.34 -5.36
C ASP A 86 -8.59 -10.23 -4.37
N GLY A 87 -7.95 -9.16 -4.86
CA GLY A 87 -7.58 -8.01 -4.05
C GLY A 87 -7.06 -6.83 -4.87
N ILE A 88 -7.11 -5.64 -4.27
CA ILE A 88 -6.64 -4.39 -4.87
C ILE A 88 -5.69 -3.69 -3.91
N LEU A 89 -4.47 -3.38 -4.39
CA LEU A 89 -3.53 -2.53 -3.70
C LEU A 89 -3.35 -1.23 -4.47
N VAL A 90 -3.63 -0.11 -3.80
CA VAL A 90 -3.31 1.23 -4.33
C VAL A 90 -1.99 1.71 -3.77
N ALA A 91 -1.03 1.87 -4.66
CA ALA A 91 0.37 2.14 -4.36
C ALA A 91 0.62 3.58 -3.87
N PRO A 92 1.73 3.81 -3.14
CA PRO A 92 2.17 5.14 -2.72
C PRO A 92 2.47 6.05 -3.91
N GLY A 93 2.67 7.33 -3.61
CA GLY A 93 3.03 8.35 -4.60
C GLY A 93 2.79 9.75 -4.08
N PHE A 94 3.01 10.77 -4.93
CA PHE A 94 2.85 12.19 -4.63
C PHE A 94 2.18 12.92 -5.81
N GLY A 95 1.60 14.09 -5.52
CA GLY A 95 1.00 14.98 -6.51
C GLY A 95 -0.28 14.45 -7.14
N SER A 96 -0.87 15.26 -8.03
CA SER A 96 -2.24 15.10 -8.53
C SER A 96 -2.45 14.03 -9.61
N ARG A 97 -1.39 13.63 -10.33
CA ARG A 97 -1.50 12.68 -11.44
C ARG A 97 -2.03 11.31 -10.96
N GLY A 98 -3.01 10.76 -11.65
CA GLY A 98 -3.58 9.44 -11.39
C GLY A 98 -4.47 9.32 -10.14
N ILE A 99 -4.76 10.43 -9.46
CA ILE A 99 -5.60 10.43 -8.24
C ILE A 99 -7.02 9.97 -8.54
N THR A 100 -7.62 10.46 -9.62
CA THR A 100 -8.98 10.09 -10.02
C THR A 100 -9.11 8.58 -10.21
N GLY A 101 -8.18 7.95 -10.94
CA GLY A 101 -8.19 6.51 -11.14
C GLY A 101 -7.97 5.72 -9.85
N LYS A 102 -7.13 6.23 -8.93
CA LYS A 102 -6.94 5.63 -7.61
C LYS A 102 -8.23 5.68 -6.78
N ILE A 103 -8.93 6.82 -6.76
CA ILE A 103 -10.22 6.97 -6.07
C ILE A 103 -11.27 6.04 -6.67
N LEU A 104 -11.37 5.95 -8.01
CA LEU A 104 -12.26 5.00 -8.69
C LEU A 104 -11.96 3.55 -8.31
N ALA A 105 -10.70 3.18 -8.19
CA ALA A 105 -10.33 1.82 -7.78
C ALA A 105 -10.73 1.51 -6.34
N VAL A 106 -10.62 2.49 -5.44
CA VAL A 106 -11.11 2.37 -4.05
C VAL A 106 -12.63 2.18 -4.04
N GLU A 107 -13.35 3.02 -4.78
CA GLU A 107 -14.80 2.93 -4.91
C GLU A 107 -15.23 1.56 -5.43
N TYR A 108 -14.54 1.06 -6.46
CA TYR A 108 -14.79 -0.26 -7.02
C TYR A 108 -14.57 -1.37 -5.98
N ALA A 109 -13.46 -1.33 -5.27
CA ALA A 109 -13.15 -2.30 -4.21
C ALA A 109 -14.23 -2.32 -3.12
N ARG A 110 -14.64 -1.14 -2.65
CA ARG A 110 -15.67 -1.00 -1.62
C ARG A 110 -17.04 -1.51 -2.09
N LYS A 111 -17.48 -1.12 -3.29
CA LYS A 111 -18.80 -1.52 -3.83
C LYS A 111 -18.90 -3.02 -4.12
N ASN A 112 -17.79 -3.65 -4.51
CA ASN A 112 -17.74 -5.06 -4.86
C ASN A 112 -17.19 -5.96 -3.73
N ASN A 113 -16.97 -5.41 -2.52
CA ASN A 113 -16.42 -6.14 -1.36
C ASN A 113 -15.08 -6.85 -1.65
N ILE A 114 -14.24 -6.26 -2.51
CA ILE A 114 -12.91 -6.79 -2.83
C ILE A 114 -11.93 -6.34 -1.72
N PRO A 115 -11.11 -7.24 -1.17
CA PRO A 115 -10.04 -6.90 -0.24
C PRO A 115 -9.16 -5.76 -0.76
N PHE A 116 -8.97 -4.72 0.07
CA PHE A 116 -8.28 -3.50 -0.31
C PHE A 116 -7.16 -3.15 0.66
N LEU A 117 -6.02 -2.68 0.11
CA LEU A 117 -4.94 -2.07 0.87
C LEU A 117 -4.46 -0.80 0.17
N GLY A 118 -4.54 0.32 0.88
CA GLY A 118 -3.96 1.60 0.45
C GLY A 118 -2.67 1.91 1.20
N ILE A 119 -1.57 2.16 0.48
CA ILE A 119 -0.29 2.54 1.09
C ILE A 119 -0.05 4.03 0.85
N CYS A 120 0.18 4.81 1.91
CA CYS A 120 0.49 6.24 1.84
C CYS A 120 -0.60 7.00 1.05
N LEU A 121 -0.30 7.51 -0.15
CA LEU A 121 -1.29 8.13 -1.02
C LEU A 121 -2.51 7.23 -1.33
N GLY A 122 -2.31 5.91 -1.38
CA GLY A 122 -3.40 4.97 -1.55
C GLY A 122 -4.40 4.97 -0.39
N MET A 123 -3.90 5.07 0.85
CA MET A 123 -4.74 5.24 2.04
C MET A 123 -5.45 6.60 2.02
N GLN A 124 -4.75 7.68 1.65
CA GLN A 124 -5.35 9.01 1.52
C GLN A 124 -6.48 9.03 0.47
N CYS A 125 -6.30 8.34 -0.66
CA CYS A 125 -7.37 8.17 -1.66
C CYS A 125 -8.58 7.42 -1.09
N ALA A 126 -8.36 6.44 -0.20
CA ALA A 126 -9.46 5.73 0.46
C ALA A 126 -10.24 6.63 1.43
N VAL A 127 -9.57 7.48 2.18
CA VAL A 127 -10.21 8.48 3.04
C VAL A 127 -11.05 9.46 2.21
N ILE A 128 -10.49 9.97 1.11
CA ILE A 128 -11.19 10.89 0.20
C ILE A 128 -12.41 10.22 -0.42
N GLU A 129 -12.28 8.98 -0.91
CA GLU A 129 -13.39 8.23 -1.50
C GLU A 129 -14.53 8.04 -0.49
N PHE A 130 -14.18 7.58 0.71
CA PHE A 130 -15.16 7.35 1.76
C PHE A 130 -15.89 8.65 2.16
N ALA A 131 -15.15 9.74 2.33
CA ALA A 131 -15.73 11.03 2.64
C ALA A 131 -16.73 11.50 1.56
N ARG A 132 -16.37 11.36 0.28
CA ARG A 132 -17.24 11.76 -0.84
C ARG A 132 -18.46 10.86 -0.96
N ASN A 133 -18.24 9.57 -1.06
CA ASN A 133 -19.28 8.63 -1.54
C ASN A 133 -20.08 7.97 -0.41
N VAL A 134 -19.60 8.04 0.84
CA VAL A 134 -20.31 7.47 2.00
C VAL A 134 -20.82 8.56 2.94
N LEU A 135 -20.04 9.62 3.17
CA LEU A 135 -20.43 10.72 4.06
C LEU A 135 -21.07 11.91 3.34
N GLY A 136 -21.14 11.92 2.00
CA GLY A 136 -21.75 12.98 1.21
C GLY A 136 -20.97 14.30 1.19
N MET A 137 -19.64 14.25 1.43
CA MET A 137 -18.76 15.42 1.39
C MET A 137 -18.17 15.56 -0.02
N ASP A 138 -18.96 16.02 -0.99
CA ASP A 138 -18.66 15.98 -2.43
C ASP A 138 -17.30 16.59 -2.84
N ASP A 139 -16.86 17.62 -2.12
CA ASP A 139 -15.59 18.31 -2.37
C ASP A 139 -14.44 17.85 -1.47
N ALA A 140 -14.63 16.77 -0.68
CA ALA A 140 -13.58 16.22 0.20
C ALA A 140 -12.30 15.92 -0.59
N HIS A 141 -11.17 16.45 -0.14
CA HIS A 141 -9.90 16.30 -0.82
C HIS A 141 -8.71 16.44 0.13
N SER A 142 -7.50 16.16 -0.41
CA SER A 142 -6.24 16.53 0.20
C SER A 142 -5.86 17.97 -0.17
N THR A 143 -5.39 18.76 0.81
CA THR A 143 -4.86 20.11 0.58
C THR A 143 -3.56 20.11 -0.24
N GLU A 144 -2.89 18.97 -0.42
CA GLU A 144 -1.79 18.82 -1.37
C GLU A 144 -2.25 19.00 -2.82
N ILE A 145 -3.49 18.63 -3.13
CA ILE A 145 -4.01 18.53 -4.50
C ILE A 145 -5.02 19.63 -4.78
N ALA A 146 -5.89 19.91 -3.81
CA ALA A 146 -6.92 20.93 -3.87
C ALA A 146 -6.79 21.87 -2.66
N GLU A 147 -5.91 22.87 -2.77
CA GLU A 147 -5.59 23.80 -1.68
C GLU A 147 -6.83 24.53 -1.11
N LYS A 148 -7.86 24.73 -1.93
CA LYS A 148 -9.07 25.48 -1.58
C LYS A 148 -10.31 24.61 -1.40
N THR A 149 -10.14 23.33 -1.08
CA THR A 149 -11.29 22.48 -0.75
C THR A 149 -11.98 22.95 0.54
N ASN A 150 -13.31 22.93 0.57
CA ASN A 150 -14.08 23.25 1.79
C ASN A 150 -14.09 22.05 2.77
N SER A 151 -13.75 20.86 2.30
CA SER A 151 -13.71 19.62 3.10
C SER A 151 -12.31 19.00 3.06
N PRO A 152 -11.31 19.60 3.73
CA PRO A 152 -9.93 19.08 3.76
C PRO A 152 -9.86 17.88 4.70
N VAL A 153 -10.04 16.67 4.15
CA VAL A 153 -9.96 15.41 4.91
C VAL A 153 -8.53 14.89 5.03
N ILE A 154 -7.62 15.41 4.23
CA ILE A 154 -6.16 15.20 4.32
C ILE A 154 -5.52 16.58 4.28
N SER A 155 -4.73 16.91 5.30
CA SER A 155 -4.11 18.23 5.44
C SER A 155 -2.62 18.13 5.74
N ILE A 156 -1.89 19.23 5.56
CA ILE A 156 -0.49 19.30 5.93
C ILE A 156 -0.34 19.15 7.45
N MET A 157 0.57 18.29 7.87
CA MET A 157 0.89 18.10 9.30
C MET A 157 1.46 19.38 9.91
N GLU A 158 1.12 19.67 11.16
CA GLU A 158 1.55 20.89 11.86
C GLU A 158 3.08 21.07 11.86
N GLU A 159 3.83 19.95 12.07
CA GLU A 159 5.30 19.96 12.05
C GLU A 159 5.86 20.26 10.65
N GLN A 160 5.08 20.05 9.59
CA GLN A 160 5.48 20.29 8.21
C GLN A 160 5.15 21.71 7.70
N LYS A 161 4.31 22.46 8.41
CA LYS A 161 3.93 23.83 8.01
C LYS A 161 5.09 24.83 8.03
N LYS A 162 6.09 24.60 8.88
CA LYS A 162 7.25 25.48 9.05
C LYS A 162 8.48 25.04 8.26
N VAL A 163 8.36 24.00 7.46
CA VAL A 163 9.48 23.44 6.68
C VAL A 163 9.66 24.24 5.39
N SER A 164 10.80 24.93 5.26
CA SER A 164 11.21 25.69 4.06
C SER A 164 12.09 24.86 3.11
N ASP A 165 12.86 23.93 3.65
CA ASP A 165 13.70 23.02 2.87
C ASP A 165 13.08 21.63 2.83
N TYR A 166 12.76 21.15 1.62
CA TYR A 166 12.08 19.88 1.42
C TYR A 166 13.02 18.66 1.44
N GLY A 167 14.33 18.85 1.48
CA GLY A 167 15.33 17.78 1.47
C GLY A 167 15.33 16.92 2.72
N GLY A 168 14.80 15.71 2.68
CA GLY A 168 14.83 14.74 3.79
C GLY A 168 13.88 15.01 4.95
N THR A 169 13.11 16.10 4.95
CA THR A 169 12.26 16.57 6.06
C THR A 169 10.98 15.76 6.29
N MET A 170 10.62 14.85 5.37
CA MET A 170 9.52 13.89 5.56
C MET A 170 9.91 12.63 6.34
N ARG A 171 11.18 12.47 6.76
CA ARG A 171 11.64 11.31 7.52
C ARG A 171 11.40 11.55 9.01
N LEU A 172 10.19 11.30 9.46
CA LEU A 172 9.73 11.59 10.81
C LEU A 172 10.12 10.51 11.84
N GLY A 173 10.75 9.42 11.40
CA GLY A 173 11.19 8.33 12.28
C GLY A 173 10.08 7.33 12.60
N ALA A 174 10.19 6.66 13.72
CA ALA A 174 9.26 5.64 14.17
C ALA A 174 8.13 6.27 15.01
N TYR A 175 6.90 6.05 14.57
CA TYR A 175 5.67 6.49 15.25
C TYR A 175 5.00 5.31 15.93
N LYS A 176 4.62 5.50 17.19
CA LYS A 176 3.81 4.54 17.94
C LYS A 176 2.36 4.64 17.47
N CYS A 177 1.73 3.49 17.23
CA CYS A 177 0.34 3.41 16.84
C CYS A 177 -0.39 2.39 17.72
N GLN A 178 -1.55 2.79 18.24
CA GLN A 178 -2.48 1.91 18.94
C GLN A 178 -3.51 1.43 17.92
N LEU A 179 -3.51 0.14 17.65
CA LEU A 179 -4.50 -0.49 16.76
C LEU A 179 -5.81 -0.74 17.51
N LYS A 180 -6.92 -0.68 16.79
CA LYS A 180 -8.21 -1.07 17.34
C LYS A 180 -8.20 -2.58 17.63
N PRO A 181 -8.44 -3.01 18.86
CA PRO A 181 -8.48 -4.44 19.19
C PRO A 181 -9.52 -5.19 18.33
N ASN A 182 -9.23 -6.44 18.00
CA ASN A 182 -10.08 -7.30 17.17
C ASN A 182 -10.32 -6.75 15.75
N SER A 183 -9.46 -5.89 15.26
CA SER A 183 -9.45 -5.46 13.86
C SER A 183 -8.56 -6.39 13.03
N LYS A 184 -8.82 -6.50 11.72
CA LYS A 184 -7.98 -7.27 10.78
C LYS A 184 -6.50 -6.85 10.84
N ILE A 185 -6.23 -5.57 11.12
CA ILE A 185 -4.86 -5.07 11.28
C ILE A 185 -4.24 -5.59 12.58
N SER A 186 -4.96 -5.55 13.72
CA SER A 186 -4.42 -6.10 14.97
C SER A 186 -4.18 -7.61 14.90
N GLU A 187 -5.04 -8.34 14.19
CA GLU A 187 -4.84 -9.76 13.91
C GLU A 187 -3.59 -10.00 13.04
N ALA A 188 -3.40 -9.22 11.98
CA ALA A 188 -2.24 -9.34 11.08
C ALA A 188 -0.91 -9.07 11.81
N TYR A 189 -0.88 -8.10 12.71
CA TYR A 189 0.30 -7.81 13.54
C TYR A 189 0.43 -8.69 14.78
N ASN A 190 -0.64 -9.42 15.14
CA ASN A 190 -0.73 -10.20 16.39
C ASN A 190 -0.43 -9.34 17.64
N THR A 191 -0.79 -8.08 17.59
CA THR A 191 -0.66 -7.10 18.67
C THR A 191 -1.51 -5.88 18.36
N ASP A 192 -1.89 -5.13 19.39
CA ASP A 192 -2.58 -3.85 19.26
C ASP A 192 -1.66 -2.63 19.43
N LYS A 193 -0.36 -2.84 19.66
CA LYS A 193 0.65 -1.78 19.79
C LYS A 193 1.78 -2.03 18.81
N ILE A 194 1.93 -1.12 17.86
CA ILE A 194 2.97 -1.18 16.84
C ILE A 194 3.79 0.11 16.80
N SER A 195 4.92 0.06 16.13
CA SER A 195 5.74 1.23 15.84
C SER A 195 6.21 1.14 14.40
N GLU A 196 5.72 2.05 13.57
CA GLU A 196 6.00 2.06 12.13
C GLU A 196 6.77 3.31 11.74
N ARG A 197 7.61 3.17 10.72
CA ARG A 197 8.37 4.29 10.19
C ARG A 197 7.46 5.19 9.37
N HIS A 198 7.40 6.45 9.77
CA HIS A 198 6.55 7.46 9.17
C HIS A 198 7.31 8.32 8.17
N ARG A 199 6.72 8.54 7.00
CA ARG A 199 7.29 9.37 5.94
C ARG A 199 6.17 10.06 5.17
N HIS A 200 5.51 11.00 5.84
CA HIS A 200 4.41 11.78 5.29
C HIS A 200 4.61 13.27 5.53
N ARG A 201 3.97 14.07 4.71
CA ARG A 201 3.82 15.52 4.88
C ARG A 201 2.36 15.90 5.11
N TYR A 202 1.45 15.09 4.58
CA TYR A 202 0.01 15.25 4.65
C TYR A 202 -0.64 14.02 5.29
N GLU A 203 -1.57 14.28 6.19
CA GLU A 203 -2.39 13.29 6.87
C GLU A 203 -3.84 13.74 7.01
#